data_b7e91799ea20de66ac3bd2ea268a0f9d
#
_entry.id   b7e91799ea20de66ac3bd2ea268a0f9d
#
_cell.length_a   1.000
_cell.length_b   1.000
_cell.length_c   1.000
_cell.angle_alpha   90.00
_cell.angle_beta   90.00
_cell.angle_gamma   90.00
#
_symmetry.space_group_name_H-M   'P 1'
#
loop_
_entity.id
_entity.type
_entity.pdbx_description
1 polymer ?
#
loop_
_entity_poly.entity_id
_entity_poly.type
_entity_poly.pdbx_seq_one_letter_code
_entity_poly.pdbx_strand_id
1 'polypeptide(L)'
;LIWREFSSFGCFHPNGKRASVAANRIHRGFTILGRLKIALALSLLGLAASTDVRAADAPDPYLWLEEVSSPRVDTWIKTENTKTLDVLEKDQRFGTLYAQALEIAEAKDRIPTPRFLSDAIYNFWQDADHVRGIWRRTDLAGYRTAAPDWTTVLDLDQLAKTEKANWVWHGADCRRPDERVCLVSLSDGGEDAVTVREFDLAAGQFVTGGFTLPKSKQDAVWTGADDILVARDWGKGTMTTAGYPFVVKALKRGQKLSAAKEIFRGKPGDTQVSPVAIQDADGHKAVFIQRAVSFFETETYLVKAGKAVKLDLPLKAQVSDLVAGRLLVKLDQDWTTGGKSFPQGALVSLELAAVTADPAHLAPTIVYAPGPRASLDEVASTKSHLIVTSYENVRGRASVYTPAANNSWTERKLDLPDNSSIGIVDAQIHGEDAFLSVTGFLTPSSVVLADAGTGGIVPVKALPAKFDASKDVVEQHEATSKDGTKIPYFVIHPAGMALDGTNPTVLYAYGGFQVSETPFYSANIGKLWLERGGVFVLAN
;
A
#
# COMPACT_ATOMS: atom_id res chain seq x y z
N LEU A 1 6.18 -23.13 5.62
CA LEU A 1 6.02 -22.88 4.17
C LEU A 1 4.64 -22.33 3.84
N ILE A 2 3.59 -22.68 4.57
CA ILE A 2 2.21 -22.20 4.36
C ILE A 2 2.04 -20.73 4.77
N TRP A 3 2.85 -20.22 5.68
CA TRP A 3 2.77 -18.83 6.20
C TRP A 3 3.40 -17.75 5.29
N ARG A 4 4.12 -18.11 4.25
CA ARG A 4 4.74 -17.12 3.33
C ARG A 4 3.82 -16.59 2.23
N GLU A 5 2.77 -17.30 1.88
CA GLU A 5 1.87 -16.85 0.81
C GLU A 5 0.79 -15.85 1.25
N PHE A 6 0.43 -15.82 2.56
CA PHE A 6 -0.53 -14.83 3.05
C PHE A 6 0.03 -13.41 3.19
N SER A 7 1.34 -13.22 3.05
CA SER A 7 1.99 -11.91 3.13
C SER A 7 2.23 -11.24 1.77
N SER A 8 1.81 -11.82 0.65
CA SER A 8 2.07 -11.28 -0.69
C SER A 8 0.93 -10.44 -1.27
N PHE A 9 -0.20 -10.28 -0.57
CA PHE A 9 -1.16 -9.24 -0.90
C PHE A 9 -0.77 -7.93 -0.22
N GLY A 10 0.34 -7.36 -0.68
CA GLY A 10 0.69 -6.00 -0.33
C GLY A 10 -0.27 -5.04 -1.03
N CYS A 11 -0.98 -4.22 -0.29
CA CYS A 11 -1.55 -3.00 -0.82
C CYS A 11 -0.47 -2.27 -1.60
N PHE A 12 -0.61 -2.21 -2.92
CA PHE A 12 0.23 -1.37 -3.76
C PHE A 12 -0.12 0.09 -3.44
N HIS A 13 0.67 0.72 -2.60
CA HIS A 13 0.67 2.17 -2.53
C HIS A 13 1.27 2.70 -3.86
N PRO A 14 0.73 3.76 -4.47
CA PRO A 14 1.23 4.31 -5.74
C PRO A 14 2.72 4.71 -5.72
N ASN A 15 3.39 4.63 -4.58
CA ASN A 15 4.81 4.94 -4.41
C ASN A 15 5.72 3.73 -4.14
N GLY A 16 5.28 2.51 -4.41
CA GLY A 16 6.18 1.33 -4.45
C GLY A 16 6.89 0.96 -3.14
N LYS A 17 6.36 1.33 -1.96
CA LYS A 17 7.03 1.05 -0.67
C LYS A 17 6.31 -0.04 0.11
N ARG A 18 7.00 -1.16 0.35
CA ARG A 18 6.61 -2.15 1.35
C ARG A 18 6.90 -1.60 2.75
N ALA A 19 5.88 -1.48 3.58
CA ALA A 19 6.08 -1.21 5.01
C ALA A 19 6.52 -2.49 5.72
N SER A 20 7.76 -2.54 6.20
CA SER A 20 8.19 -3.57 7.17
C SER A 20 7.75 -3.15 8.57
N VAL A 21 6.90 -3.95 9.21
CA VAL A 21 6.42 -3.68 10.58
C VAL A 21 7.44 -4.23 11.57
N ALA A 22 8.18 -3.32 12.21
CA ALA A 22 8.93 -3.64 13.43
C ALA A 22 8.07 -3.28 14.65
N ALA A 23 7.63 -4.29 15.40
CA ALA A 23 6.92 -4.10 16.66
C ALA A 23 7.90 -3.61 17.74
N ASN A 24 7.71 -2.42 18.26
CA ASN A 24 8.43 -1.92 19.44
C ASN A 24 7.48 -1.65 20.62
N ARG A 25 7.83 -2.26 21.75
CA ARG A 25 7.19 -2.09 23.05
C ARG A 25 7.41 -0.68 23.60
N ILE A 26 6.32 -0.09 24.11
CA ILE A 26 6.37 1.16 24.87
C ILE A 26 6.49 0.82 26.36
N HIS A 27 7.59 1.23 27.00
CA HIS A 27 7.74 1.23 28.45
C HIS A 27 7.23 2.56 29.02
N ARG A 28 6.30 2.46 29.97
CA ARG A 28 5.84 3.60 30.76
C ARG A 28 6.77 3.83 31.95
N GLY A 29 7.24 5.07 32.10
CA GLY A 29 7.83 5.58 33.34
C GLY A 29 7.01 6.74 33.87
N PHE A 30 6.41 6.55 35.05
CA PHE A 30 5.77 7.64 35.81
C PHE A 30 6.64 8.00 37.02
N THR A 31 6.90 9.26 37.20
CA THR A 31 7.43 9.78 38.47
C THR A 31 6.47 10.83 39.03
N ILE A 32 6.01 10.59 40.27
CA ILE A 32 5.12 11.46 41.04
C ILE A 32 5.97 12.23 42.07
N LEU A 33 5.75 13.52 42.22
CA LEU A 33 6.00 14.26 43.48
C LEU A 33 5.06 15.47 43.61
N GLY A 34 4.36 15.57 44.74
CA GLY A 34 3.62 16.75 45.10
C GLY A 34 2.62 16.52 46.23
N ARG A 35 3.04 16.73 47.47
CA ARG A 35 2.24 16.64 48.72
C ARG A 35 1.24 17.76 48.84
N LEU A 36 0.03 17.49 49.38
CA LEU A 36 -0.53 18.35 50.48
C LEU A 36 -1.53 17.58 51.35
N LYS A 37 -1.43 17.79 52.68
CA LYS A 37 -2.26 17.25 53.77
C LYS A 37 -3.54 18.06 53.93
N ILE A 38 -4.63 17.46 54.48
CA ILE A 38 -5.48 17.95 55.60
C ILE A 38 -6.59 16.93 55.90
N ALA A 39 -6.66 16.56 57.12
CA ALA A 39 -7.47 16.05 58.22
C ALA A 39 -8.97 15.67 58.02
N LEU A 40 -9.31 14.47 58.45
CA LEU A 40 -10.22 13.95 59.51
C LEU A 40 -11.68 14.41 59.54
N ALA A 41 -12.60 13.46 59.29
CA ALA A 41 -13.77 13.19 60.13
C ALA A 41 -14.35 11.80 59.86
N LEU A 42 -14.61 11.04 60.93
CA LEU A 42 -15.23 9.70 60.95
C LEU A 42 -16.71 9.75 60.51
N SER A 43 -17.12 8.79 59.70
CA SER A 43 -18.44 8.14 59.83
C SER A 43 -18.38 6.72 59.26
N LEU A 44 -18.55 5.76 60.16
CA LEU A 44 -18.71 4.34 59.83
C LEU A 44 -20.04 4.12 59.10
N LEU A 45 -19.95 3.62 57.85
CA LEU A 45 -21.02 2.81 57.24
C LEU A 45 -20.32 1.82 56.32
N GLY A 46 -20.53 0.54 56.62
CA GLY A 46 -19.91 -0.57 55.89
C GLY A 46 -20.35 -0.60 54.42
N LEU A 47 -19.44 -0.41 53.52
CA LEU A 47 -19.52 -0.91 52.14
C LEU A 47 -18.49 -2.02 52.02
N ALA A 48 -18.99 -3.23 51.80
CA ALA A 48 -18.15 -4.32 51.33
C ALA A 48 -17.62 -3.94 49.97
N ALA A 49 -16.39 -3.41 49.94
CA ALA A 49 -15.61 -3.25 48.72
C ALA A 49 -15.25 -4.66 48.25
N SER A 50 -15.93 -5.15 47.23
CA SER A 50 -15.44 -6.25 46.43
C SER A 50 -14.13 -5.77 45.78
N THR A 51 -13.03 -6.09 46.42
CA THR A 51 -11.72 -6.02 45.78
C THR A 51 -11.73 -7.09 44.68
N ASP A 52 -11.96 -6.68 43.44
CA ASP A 52 -11.52 -7.45 42.31
C ASP A 52 -10.00 -7.59 42.44
N VAL A 53 -9.56 -8.65 43.14
CA VAL A 53 -8.21 -9.15 43.06
C VAL A 53 -8.07 -9.69 41.63
N ARG A 54 -7.64 -8.81 40.72
CA ARG A 54 -7.06 -9.30 39.46
C ARG A 54 -5.94 -10.22 39.92
N ALA A 55 -6.13 -11.51 39.68
CA ALA A 55 -5.03 -12.47 39.78
C ALA A 55 -3.88 -11.86 38.96
N ALA A 56 -2.73 -11.66 39.59
CA ALA A 56 -1.53 -11.28 38.87
C ALA A 56 -1.35 -12.36 37.78
N ASP A 57 -1.37 -11.93 36.53
CA ASP A 57 -1.16 -12.85 35.42
C ASP A 57 0.08 -13.66 35.72
N ALA A 58 -0.03 -14.99 35.72
CA ALA A 58 1.10 -15.86 35.91
C ALA A 58 2.16 -15.47 34.87
N PRO A 59 3.45 -15.38 35.25
CA PRO A 59 4.47 -14.97 34.30
C PRO A 59 4.44 -15.92 33.11
N ASP A 60 4.46 -15.37 31.90
CA ASP A 60 4.46 -16.15 30.66
C ASP A 60 5.65 -17.12 30.66
N PRO A 61 5.41 -18.46 30.69
CA PRO A 61 6.49 -19.46 30.74
C PRO A 61 7.28 -19.54 29.42
N TYR A 62 6.84 -18.83 28.37
CA TYR A 62 7.42 -18.88 27.03
C TYR A 62 8.18 -17.62 26.62
N LEU A 63 8.40 -16.64 27.52
CA LEU A 63 9.18 -15.43 27.22
C LEU A 63 10.56 -15.72 26.61
N TRP A 64 11.17 -16.85 26.95
CA TRP A 64 12.45 -17.30 26.39
C TRP A 64 12.40 -17.58 24.88
N LEU A 65 11.20 -17.79 24.28
CA LEU A 65 11.03 -17.93 22.84
C LEU A 65 11.23 -16.59 22.08
N GLU A 66 11.28 -15.47 22.78
CA GLU A 66 11.62 -14.16 22.22
C GLU A 66 13.13 -14.00 21.94
N GLU A 67 13.97 -14.93 22.41
CA GLU A 67 15.41 -14.93 22.17
C GLU A 67 15.71 -15.26 20.71
N VAL A 68 16.15 -14.27 19.94
CA VAL A 68 16.55 -14.47 18.54
C VAL A 68 17.89 -15.23 18.50
N SER A 69 17.97 -16.27 17.64
CA SER A 69 19.19 -17.07 17.45
C SER A 69 19.67 -17.85 18.71
N SER A 70 18.75 -18.29 19.55
CA SER A 70 19.02 -19.10 20.72
C SER A 70 19.01 -20.61 20.37
N PRO A 71 20.06 -21.39 20.68
CA PRO A 71 20.06 -22.85 20.47
C PRO A 71 18.92 -23.58 21.18
N ARG A 72 18.45 -23.04 22.32
CA ARG A 72 17.28 -23.54 23.04
C ARG A 72 16.01 -23.36 22.25
N VAL A 73 15.80 -22.16 21.66
CA VAL A 73 14.66 -21.83 20.79
C VAL A 73 14.68 -22.71 19.55
N ASP A 74 15.83 -22.81 18.88
CA ASP A 74 15.98 -23.66 17.68
C ASP A 74 15.65 -25.14 17.96
N THR A 75 16.09 -25.64 19.09
CA THR A 75 15.82 -27.05 19.51
C THR A 75 14.33 -27.25 19.77
N TRP A 76 13.68 -26.31 20.44
CA TRP A 76 12.24 -26.37 20.71
C TRP A 76 11.43 -26.32 19.39
N ILE A 77 11.74 -25.37 18.50
CA ILE A 77 11.09 -25.25 17.20
C ILE A 77 11.22 -26.53 16.38
N LYS A 78 12.42 -27.10 16.31
CA LYS A 78 12.65 -28.39 15.60
C LYS A 78 11.85 -29.54 16.21
N THR A 79 11.77 -29.58 17.54
CA THR A 79 11.02 -30.60 18.25
C THR A 79 9.51 -30.49 17.97
N GLU A 80 8.94 -29.31 18.08
CA GLU A 80 7.51 -29.09 17.83
C GLU A 80 7.16 -29.31 16.36
N ASN A 81 8.01 -28.84 15.42
CA ASN A 81 7.85 -29.12 14.00
C ASN A 81 7.85 -30.63 13.71
N THR A 82 8.77 -31.37 14.29
CA THR A 82 8.82 -32.86 14.13
C THR A 82 7.53 -33.51 14.61
N LYS A 83 7.03 -33.14 15.79
CA LYS A 83 5.74 -33.66 16.31
C LYS A 83 4.58 -33.35 15.35
N THR A 84 4.53 -32.11 14.82
CA THR A 84 3.47 -31.68 13.91
C THR A 84 3.53 -32.43 12.57
N LEU A 85 4.70 -32.51 11.96
CA LEU A 85 4.89 -33.20 10.69
C LEU A 85 4.64 -34.71 10.82
N ASP A 86 5.05 -35.32 11.94
CA ASP A 86 4.78 -36.75 12.24
C ASP A 86 3.27 -37.08 12.27
N VAL A 87 2.42 -36.13 12.57
CA VAL A 87 0.95 -36.27 12.52
C VAL A 87 0.41 -35.98 11.13
N LEU A 88 0.79 -34.83 10.57
CA LEU A 88 0.19 -34.32 9.32
C LEU A 88 0.64 -35.14 8.10
N GLU A 89 1.92 -35.51 8.00
CA GLU A 89 2.46 -36.26 6.86
C GLU A 89 1.96 -37.71 6.80
N LYS A 90 1.46 -38.26 7.92
CA LYS A 90 0.84 -39.59 7.98
C LYS A 90 -0.60 -39.64 7.52
N ASP A 91 -1.26 -38.46 7.35
CA ASP A 91 -2.59 -38.41 6.77
C ASP A 91 -2.54 -38.83 5.31
N GLN A 92 -3.41 -39.78 4.91
CA GLN A 92 -3.44 -40.31 3.55
C GLN A 92 -3.70 -39.24 2.47
N ARG A 93 -4.31 -38.10 2.86
CA ARG A 93 -4.59 -36.98 1.96
C ARG A 93 -3.36 -36.08 1.75
N PHE A 94 -2.38 -36.11 2.65
CA PHE A 94 -1.26 -35.16 2.67
C PHE A 94 -0.53 -35.12 1.33
N GLY A 95 -0.13 -36.27 0.80
CA GLY A 95 0.62 -36.35 -0.47
C GLY A 95 -0.11 -35.70 -1.65
N THR A 96 -1.43 -35.93 -1.76
CA THR A 96 -2.24 -35.34 -2.82
C THR A 96 -2.41 -33.82 -2.61
N LEU A 97 -2.68 -33.38 -1.39
CA LEU A 97 -2.83 -31.97 -1.07
C LEU A 97 -1.51 -31.20 -1.28
N TYR A 98 -0.40 -31.79 -0.86
CA TYR A 98 0.94 -31.23 -1.06
C TYR A 98 1.26 -31.05 -2.55
N ALA A 99 1.02 -32.09 -3.38
CA ALA A 99 1.27 -32.02 -4.82
C ALA A 99 0.44 -30.94 -5.50
N GLN A 100 -0.85 -30.80 -5.15
CA GLN A 100 -1.73 -29.76 -5.68
C GLN A 100 -1.32 -28.35 -5.22
N ALA A 101 -0.92 -28.19 -3.96
CA ALA A 101 -0.40 -26.91 -3.45
C ALA A 101 0.91 -26.53 -4.16
N LEU A 102 1.79 -27.51 -4.40
CA LEU A 102 3.06 -27.28 -5.09
C LEU A 102 2.83 -26.88 -6.55
N GLU A 103 1.92 -27.56 -7.28
CA GLU A 103 1.53 -27.18 -8.65
C GLU A 103 1.06 -25.73 -8.72
N ILE A 104 0.23 -25.29 -7.77
CA ILE A 104 -0.23 -23.90 -7.69
C ILE A 104 0.94 -22.95 -7.41
N ALA A 105 1.81 -23.30 -6.47
CA ALA A 105 2.95 -22.46 -6.07
C ALA A 105 4.01 -22.33 -7.19
N GLU A 106 4.18 -23.35 -8.02
CA GLU A 106 5.12 -23.39 -9.15
C GLU A 106 4.50 -22.87 -10.47
N ALA A 107 3.23 -22.47 -10.45
CA ALA A 107 2.54 -21.99 -11.64
C ALA A 107 3.24 -20.74 -12.24
N LYS A 108 3.43 -20.78 -13.57
CA LYS A 108 4.14 -19.72 -14.31
C LYS A 108 3.20 -18.70 -14.93
N ASP A 109 1.89 -18.91 -14.86
CA ASP A 109 0.84 -18.07 -15.41
C ASP A 109 0.60 -16.84 -14.52
N ARG A 110 1.45 -15.85 -14.64
CA ARG A 110 1.36 -14.57 -13.92
C ARG A 110 1.02 -13.45 -14.90
N ILE A 111 0.21 -12.49 -14.43
CA ILE A 111 -0.05 -11.26 -15.20
C ILE A 111 1.17 -10.34 -15.08
N PRO A 112 1.80 -9.94 -16.18
CA PRO A 112 2.80 -8.88 -16.14
C PRO A 112 2.14 -7.57 -15.74
N THR A 113 2.36 -7.09 -14.50
CA THR A 113 1.77 -5.84 -14.01
C THR A 113 2.21 -4.66 -14.88
N PRO A 114 1.29 -3.99 -15.58
CA PRO A 114 1.63 -2.91 -16.49
C PRO A 114 1.85 -1.59 -15.76
N ARG A 115 2.73 -0.75 -16.29
CA ARG A 115 2.89 0.66 -15.92
C ARG A 115 3.02 1.51 -17.17
N PHE A 116 2.24 2.60 -17.24
CA PHE A 116 2.42 3.61 -18.26
C PHE A 116 3.66 4.45 -17.95
N LEU A 117 4.60 4.51 -18.89
CA LEU A 117 5.69 5.48 -18.85
C LEU A 117 5.86 6.04 -20.26
N SER A 118 5.73 7.35 -20.42
CA SER A 118 5.65 8.01 -21.73
C SER A 118 4.56 7.38 -22.62
N ASP A 119 4.92 6.78 -23.71
CA ASP A 119 4.04 6.15 -24.70
C ASP A 119 4.09 4.62 -24.70
N ALA A 120 4.70 4.02 -23.68
CA ALA A 120 4.92 2.58 -23.61
C ALA A 120 4.39 1.96 -22.29
N ILE A 121 4.25 0.65 -22.31
CA ILE A 121 3.92 -0.16 -21.14
C ILE A 121 5.19 -0.81 -20.61
N TYR A 122 5.53 -0.50 -19.39
CA TYR A 122 6.67 -1.08 -18.68
C TYR A 122 6.22 -2.15 -17.70
N ASN A 123 7.10 -3.12 -17.46
CA ASN A 123 6.89 -4.17 -16.48
C ASN A 123 8.23 -4.60 -15.88
N PHE A 124 8.27 -4.84 -14.58
CA PHE A 124 9.35 -5.55 -13.94
C PHE A 124 9.00 -7.02 -13.82
N TRP A 125 9.84 -7.92 -14.34
CA TRP A 125 9.58 -9.33 -14.45
C TRP A 125 10.68 -10.18 -13.85
N GLN A 126 10.30 -11.21 -13.10
CA GLN A 126 11.19 -12.23 -12.56
C GLN A 126 10.68 -13.60 -12.95
N ASP A 127 11.57 -14.50 -13.33
CA ASP A 127 11.32 -15.91 -13.61
C ASP A 127 12.54 -16.76 -13.29
N ALA A 128 12.55 -18.03 -13.72
CA ALA A 128 13.67 -18.93 -13.48
C ALA A 128 14.96 -18.51 -14.23
N ASP A 129 14.82 -17.81 -15.36
CA ASP A 129 15.93 -17.34 -16.19
C ASP A 129 16.41 -15.95 -15.75
N HIS A 130 15.52 -15.18 -15.13
CA HIS A 130 15.79 -13.82 -14.63
C HIS A 130 15.45 -13.74 -13.13
N VAL A 131 16.29 -14.38 -12.32
CA VAL A 131 16.05 -14.54 -10.87
C VAL A 131 16.05 -13.19 -10.14
N ARG A 132 16.92 -12.25 -10.56
CA ARG A 132 16.95 -10.88 -10.03
C ARG A 132 15.95 -9.98 -10.73
N GLY A 133 15.58 -10.32 -11.94
CA GLY A 133 14.57 -9.68 -12.75
C GLY A 133 15.07 -8.78 -13.84
N ILE A 134 14.16 -8.51 -14.77
CA ILE A 134 14.36 -7.57 -15.87
C ILE A 134 13.29 -6.48 -15.83
N TRP A 135 13.69 -5.26 -16.07
CA TRP A 135 12.79 -4.17 -16.42
C TRP A 135 12.64 -4.13 -17.93
N ARG A 136 11.43 -4.27 -18.43
CA ARG A 136 11.14 -4.44 -19.86
C ARG A 136 9.96 -3.59 -20.28
N ARG A 137 9.84 -3.33 -21.59
CA ARG A 137 8.77 -2.53 -22.17
C ARG A 137 8.17 -3.17 -23.41
N THR A 138 6.92 -2.81 -23.69
CA THR A 138 6.21 -3.05 -24.96
C THR A 138 5.26 -1.87 -25.21
N ASP A 139 4.62 -1.79 -26.38
CA ASP A 139 3.54 -0.83 -26.59
C ASP A 139 2.19 -1.37 -26.05
N LEU A 140 1.17 -0.50 -25.99
CA LEU A 140 -0.16 -0.90 -25.50
C LEU A 140 -0.81 -1.97 -26.37
N ALA A 141 -0.64 -1.92 -27.70
CA ALA A 141 -1.19 -2.91 -28.60
C ALA A 141 -0.54 -4.27 -28.38
N GLY A 142 0.78 -4.31 -28.26
CA GLY A 142 1.55 -5.51 -27.92
C GLY A 142 1.17 -6.06 -26.56
N TYR A 143 1.05 -5.20 -25.51
CA TYR A 143 0.63 -5.66 -24.19
C TYR A 143 -0.73 -6.35 -24.19
N ARG A 144 -1.67 -5.93 -25.03
CA ARG A 144 -3.01 -6.53 -25.15
C ARG A 144 -3.00 -7.91 -25.82
N THR A 145 -1.93 -8.31 -26.50
CA THR A 145 -1.83 -9.65 -27.12
C THR A 145 -1.60 -10.74 -26.06
N ALA A 146 -1.88 -11.99 -26.38
CA ALA A 146 -1.61 -13.12 -25.48
C ALA A 146 -0.12 -13.27 -25.16
N ALA A 147 0.77 -12.94 -26.10
CA ALA A 147 2.22 -13.02 -25.99
C ALA A 147 2.84 -11.67 -26.43
N PRO A 148 2.99 -10.70 -25.50
CA PRO A 148 3.63 -9.41 -25.81
C PRO A 148 5.08 -9.59 -26.23
N ASP A 149 5.51 -8.84 -27.24
CA ASP A 149 6.91 -8.72 -27.58
C ASP A 149 7.58 -7.70 -26.63
N TRP A 150 8.44 -8.20 -25.74
CA TRP A 150 9.08 -7.41 -24.71
C TRP A 150 10.51 -7.03 -25.09
N THR A 151 10.81 -5.75 -25.01
CA THR A 151 12.18 -5.24 -25.10
C THR A 151 12.75 -5.02 -23.70
N THR A 152 13.87 -5.65 -23.37
CA THR A 152 14.58 -5.46 -22.10
C THR A 152 15.18 -4.05 -22.04
N VAL A 153 14.92 -3.35 -20.94
CA VAL A 153 15.42 -1.99 -20.64
C VAL A 153 16.59 -2.07 -19.65
N LEU A 154 16.44 -2.88 -18.60
CA LEU A 154 17.48 -3.12 -17.61
C LEU A 154 17.41 -4.58 -17.15
N ASP A 155 18.53 -5.28 -17.27
CA ASP A 155 18.72 -6.65 -16.78
C ASP A 155 19.49 -6.61 -15.45
N LEU A 156 18.80 -6.96 -14.35
CA LEU A 156 19.40 -6.96 -13.02
C LEU A 156 20.36 -8.13 -12.78
N ASP A 157 20.14 -9.27 -13.42
CA ASP A 157 21.05 -10.42 -13.32
C ASP A 157 22.39 -10.07 -13.96
N GLN A 158 22.36 -9.45 -15.15
CA GLN A 158 23.56 -8.99 -15.83
C GLN A 158 24.25 -7.85 -15.07
N LEU A 159 23.48 -6.88 -14.54
CA LEU A 159 24.00 -5.77 -13.73
C LEU A 159 24.71 -6.31 -12.48
N ALA A 160 24.04 -7.20 -11.74
CA ALA A 160 24.56 -7.80 -10.52
C ALA A 160 25.88 -8.57 -10.78
N LYS A 161 25.93 -9.32 -11.88
CA LYS A 161 27.14 -10.04 -12.32
C LYS A 161 28.28 -9.08 -12.65
N THR A 162 27.99 -8.03 -13.39
CA THR A 162 28.99 -7.04 -13.82
C THR A 162 29.57 -6.25 -12.64
N GLU A 163 28.71 -5.81 -11.72
CA GLU A 163 29.08 -5.00 -10.57
C GLU A 163 29.47 -5.86 -9.34
N LYS A 164 29.33 -7.19 -9.40
CA LYS A 164 29.56 -8.14 -8.30
C LYS A 164 28.76 -7.76 -7.04
N ALA A 165 27.51 -7.37 -7.23
CA ALA A 165 26.60 -6.87 -6.20
C ALA A 165 25.34 -7.71 -6.13
N ASN A 166 24.67 -7.74 -4.97
CA ASN A 166 23.45 -8.52 -4.77
C ASN A 166 22.20 -7.65 -5.03
N TRP A 167 22.11 -7.03 -6.22
CA TRP A 167 21.05 -6.07 -6.53
C TRP A 167 19.66 -6.69 -6.50
N VAL A 168 18.74 -5.98 -5.82
CA VAL A 168 17.30 -6.23 -5.80
C VAL A 168 16.58 -4.94 -6.19
N TRP A 169 15.60 -5.05 -7.07
CA TRP A 169 14.79 -3.93 -7.54
C TRP A 169 13.91 -3.33 -6.46
N HIS A 170 13.99 -2.02 -6.25
CA HIS A 170 13.13 -1.25 -5.35
C HIS A 170 12.24 -0.22 -6.07
N GLY A 171 12.30 -0.16 -7.39
CA GLY A 171 11.46 0.72 -8.19
C GLY A 171 12.22 1.80 -8.93
N ALA A 172 11.49 2.59 -9.69
CA ALA A 172 11.96 3.74 -10.42
C ALA A 172 10.97 4.91 -10.28
N ASP A 173 11.50 6.12 -10.06
CA ASP A 173 10.76 7.39 -10.09
C ASP A 173 11.19 8.18 -11.33
N CYS A 174 10.31 8.23 -12.34
CA CYS A 174 10.62 8.85 -13.62
C CYS A 174 10.18 10.30 -13.64
N ARG A 175 11.07 11.15 -14.10
CA ARG A 175 10.86 12.60 -14.11
C ARG A 175 9.74 13.00 -15.08
N ARG A 176 8.67 13.57 -14.55
CA ARG A 176 7.61 14.16 -15.36
C ARG A 176 8.02 15.51 -15.97
N PRO A 177 7.48 15.91 -17.12
CA PRO A 177 6.43 15.22 -17.87
C PRO A 177 6.94 14.21 -18.88
N ASP A 178 8.24 14.23 -19.25
CA ASP A 178 8.78 13.43 -20.34
C ASP A 178 9.03 11.95 -19.99
N GLU A 179 9.10 11.63 -18.71
CA GLU A 179 9.31 10.29 -18.14
C GLU A 179 10.46 9.49 -18.78
N ARG A 180 11.44 10.20 -19.35
CA ARG A 180 12.58 9.59 -20.05
C ARG A 180 13.74 9.23 -19.13
N VAL A 181 13.87 9.95 -18.03
CA VAL A 181 14.96 9.78 -17.08
C VAL A 181 14.39 9.45 -15.72
N CYS A 182 14.88 8.37 -15.10
CA CYS A 182 14.37 7.85 -13.85
C CYS A 182 15.45 7.76 -12.77
N LEU A 183 15.06 7.95 -11.52
CA LEU A 183 15.83 7.55 -10.34
C LEU A 183 15.51 6.08 -10.05
N VAL A 184 16.42 5.19 -10.40
CA VAL A 184 16.30 3.76 -10.13
C VAL A 184 16.87 3.46 -8.75
N SER A 185 16.07 2.82 -7.91
CA SER A 185 16.40 2.40 -6.55
C SER A 185 16.73 0.91 -6.52
N LEU A 186 17.91 0.55 -6.04
CA LEU A 186 18.42 -0.81 -5.93
C LEU A 186 18.89 -1.07 -4.50
N SER A 187 18.44 -2.17 -3.88
CA SER A 187 18.96 -2.59 -2.57
C SER A 187 19.98 -3.72 -2.71
N ASP A 188 20.79 -3.92 -1.70
CA ASP A 188 21.72 -5.04 -1.58
C ASP A 188 21.03 -6.18 -0.80
N GLY A 189 20.60 -7.23 -1.52
CA GLY A 189 19.94 -8.38 -0.92
C GLY A 189 18.51 -8.16 -0.43
N GLY A 190 17.84 -7.05 -0.79
CA GLY A 190 16.45 -6.76 -0.43
C GLY A 190 16.28 -6.04 0.91
N GLU A 191 17.34 -5.43 1.44
CA GLU A 191 17.26 -4.59 2.64
C GLU A 191 16.53 -3.27 2.39
N ASP A 192 16.09 -2.57 3.45
CA ASP A 192 15.37 -1.27 3.37
C ASP A 192 16.25 -0.12 2.85
N ALA A 193 17.58 -0.27 2.92
CA ALA A 193 18.51 0.71 2.41
C ALA A 193 18.74 0.53 0.91
N VAL A 194 18.68 1.61 0.15
CA VAL A 194 18.81 1.60 -1.30
C VAL A 194 19.97 2.48 -1.78
N THR A 195 20.58 2.10 -2.88
CA THR A 195 21.38 2.95 -3.75
C THR A 195 20.45 3.51 -4.83
N VAL A 196 20.48 4.82 -5.07
CA VAL A 196 19.67 5.47 -6.11
C VAL A 196 20.57 5.94 -7.22
N ARG A 197 20.23 5.61 -8.48
CA ARG A 197 21.02 5.97 -9.66
C ARG A 197 20.11 6.49 -10.76
N GLU A 198 20.56 7.52 -11.44
CA GLU A 198 19.87 8.08 -12.60
C GLU A 198 20.03 7.17 -13.81
N PHE A 199 18.94 6.87 -14.50
CA PHE A 199 18.86 5.95 -15.62
C PHE A 199 18.10 6.58 -16.79
N ASP A 200 18.64 6.50 -18.00
CA ASP A 200 17.99 6.94 -19.24
C ASP A 200 17.27 5.75 -19.89
N LEU A 201 15.94 5.84 -19.99
CA LEU A 201 15.08 4.79 -20.55
C LEU A 201 15.31 4.56 -22.04
N ALA A 202 15.62 5.63 -22.79
CA ALA A 202 15.84 5.53 -24.23
C ALA A 202 17.20 4.91 -24.56
N ALA A 203 18.23 5.28 -23.78
CA ALA A 203 19.57 4.72 -23.91
C ALA A 203 19.72 3.34 -23.26
N GLY A 204 18.82 2.95 -22.35
CA GLY A 204 18.88 1.70 -21.60
C GLY A 204 20.09 1.61 -20.67
N GLN A 205 20.55 2.74 -20.12
CA GLN A 205 21.78 2.78 -19.32
C GLN A 205 21.74 3.84 -18.22
N PHE A 206 22.57 3.65 -17.20
CA PHE A 206 22.78 4.66 -16.16
C PHE A 206 23.49 5.89 -16.74
N VAL A 207 23.01 7.08 -16.34
CA VAL A 207 23.51 8.36 -16.86
C VAL A 207 24.89 8.67 -16.28
N THR A 208 25.88 8.82 -17.14
CA THR A 208 27.25 9.26 -16.75
C THR A 208 27.18 10.68 -16.18
N GLY A 209 27.67 10.87 -14.94
CA GLY A 209 27.56 12.16 -14.25
C GLY A 209 26.15 12.51 -13.76
N GLY A 210 25.19 11.60 -13.89
CA GLY A 210 23.85 11.70 -13.34
C GLY A 210 23.81 11.59 -11.80
N PHE A 211 22.63 11.73 -11.23
CA PHE A 211 22.46 11.55 -9.81
C PHE A 211 22.85 10.14 -9.37
N THR A 212 23.70 10.07 -8.36
CA THR A 212 24.09 8.82 -7.70
C THR A 212 24.09 9.05 -6.19
N LEU A 213 23.18 8.39 -5.50
CA LEU A 213 23.05 8.44 -4.04
C LEU A 213 23.53 7.11 -3.47
N PRO A 214 24.60 7.09 -2.67
CA PRO A 214 25.09 5.87 -2.04
C PRO A 214 24.04 5.23 -1.14
N LYS A 215 24.21 3.95 -0.83
CA LYS A 215 23.34 3.16 0.05
C LYS A 215 22.95 3.93 1.32
N SER A 216 21.65 4.01 1.56
CA SER A 216 21.03 4.60 2.74
C SER A 216 19.55 4.21 2.78
N LYS A 217 18.90 4.25 3.95
CA LYS A 217 17.44 4.44 3.99
C LYS A 217 17.18 5.84 3.46
N GLN A 218 16.58 5.95 2.28
CA GLN A 218 16.43 7.23 1.59
C GLN A 218 15.26 7.27 0.62
N ASP A 219 14.74 8.49 0.44
CA ASP A 219 13.76 8.85 -0.58
C ASP A 219 14.31 10.02 -1.39
N ALA A 220 14.14 9.96 -2.70
CA ALA A 220 14.54 11.04 -3.60
C ALA A 220 13.43 11.30 -4.61
N VAL A 221 13.13 12.58 -4.90
CA VAL A 221 12.11 12.98 -5.87
C VAL A 221 12.63 14.11 -6.76
N TRP A 222 12.20 14.10 -8.02
CA TRP A 222 12.51 15.15 -8.98
C TRP A 222 11.82 16.47 -8.65
N THR A 223 12.56 17.55 -8.55
CA THR A 223 12.02 18.90 -8.41
C THR A 223 12.29 19.78 -9.63
N GLY A 224 13.17 19.32 -10.52
CA GLY A 224 13.52 19.98 -11.77
C GLY A 224 14.31 19.03 -12.67
N ALA A 225 14.77 19.51 -13.83
CA ALA A 225 15.62 18.72 -14.71
C ALA A 225 16.96 18.36 -14.04
N ASP A 226 17.49 19.28 -13.25
CA ASP A 226 18.80 19.18 -12.60
C ASP A 226 18.72 19.30 -11.08
N ASP A 227 17.53 19.11 -10.51
CA ASP A 227 17.28 19.29 -9.07
C ASP A 227 16.46 18.13 -8.51
N ILE A 228 16.89 17.62 -7.35
CA ILE A 228 16.16 16.63 -6.56
C ILE A 228 16.06 17.05 -5.10
N LEU A 229 15.00 16.61 -4.41
CA LEU A 229 14.96 16.59 -2.94
C LEU A 229 15.27 15.18 -2.45
N VAL A 230 16.08 15.10 -1.39
CA VAL A 230 16.52 13.83 -0.82
C VAL A 230 16.33 13.85 0.69
N ALA A 231 15.59 12.85 1.20
CA ALA A 231 15.58 12.48 2.61
C ALA A 231 16.46 11.25 2.78
N ARG A 232 17.49 11.31 3.65
CA ARG A 232 18.40 10.18 3.88
C ARG A 232 19.11 10.31 5.23
N ASP A 233 19.88 9.30 5.58
CA ASP A 233 20.90 9.44 6.62
C ASP A 233 22.01 10.42 6.13
N TRP A 234 22.02 11.60 6.73
CA TRP A 234 23.05 12.64 6.50
C TRP A 234 24.14 12.61 7.57
N GLY A 235 24.14 11.62 8.47
CA GLY A 235 25.03 11.49 9.60
C GLY A 235 24.34 11.69 10.95
N LYS A 236 25.12 11.85 12.00
CA LYS A 236 24.62 11.90 13.38
C LYS A 236 23.50 12.94 13.55
N GLY A 237 22.36 12.50 14.13
CA GLY A 237 21.23 13.38 14.44
C GLY A 237 20.32 13.70 13.24
N THR A 238 20.27 12.81 12.23
CA THR A 238 19.41 12.96 11.05
C THR A 238 18.44 11.80 10.84
N MET A 239 18.47 10.78 11.73
CA MET A 239 17.58 9.63 11.73
C MET A 239 16.67 9.66 12.96
N THR A 240 15.40 9.27 12.77
CA THR A 240 14.41 9.11 13.85
C THR A 240 14.76 7.93 14.76
N THR A 241 14.11 7.85 15.92
CA THR A 241 14.22 6.66 16.81
C THR A 241 13.70 5.38 16.16
N ALA A 242 12.81 5.50 15.15
CA ALA A 242 12.35 4.37 14.32
C ALA A 242 13.35 3.97 13.22
N GLY A 243 14.46 4.72 13.06
CA GLY A 243 15.51 4.41 12.07
C GLY A 243 15.21 4.88 10.66
N TYR A 244 14.39 5.93 10.49
CA TYR A 244 14.10 6.57 9.19
C TYR A 244 14.60 8.01 9.14
N PRO A 245 14.85 8.56 7.94
CA PRO A 245 15.34 9.94 7.82
C PRO A 245 14.28 10.96 8.25
N PHE A 246 14.73 12.07 8.87
CA PHE A 246 13.87 13.21 9.18
C PHE A 246 14.43 14.55 8.68
N VAL A 247 15.47 14.52 7.84
CA VAL A 247 16.07 15.71 7.24
C VAL A 247 16.01 15.61 5.73
N VAL A 248 15.41 16.61 5.09
CA VAL A 248 15.31 16.73 3.64
C VAL A 248 16.25 17.81 3.13
N LYS A 249 17.07 17.49 2.15
CA LYS A 249 17.97 18.44 1.50
C LYS A 249 17.75 18.49 -0.02
N ALA A 250 17.99 19.66 -0.58
CA ALA A 250 18.05 19.85 -2.04
C ALA A 250 19.45 19.55 -2.55
N LEU A 251 19.51 18.83 -3.65
CA LEU A 251 20.75 18.47 -4.33
C LEU A 251 20.61 18.80 -5.82
N LYS A 252 21.61 19.49 -6.37
CA LYS A 252 21.71 19.78 -7.80
C LYS A 252 22.57 18.75 -8.51
N ARG A 253 22.31 18.55 -9.79
CA ARG A 253 23.15 17.70 -10.65
C ARG A 253 24.61 18.13 -10.57
N GLY A 254 25.50 17.15 -10.47
CA GLY A 254 26.92 17.38 -10.36
C GLY A 254 27.43 17.89 -9.00
N GLN A 255 26.55 18.21 -8.06
CA GLN A 255 26.96 18.56 -6.70
C GLN A 255 27.35 17.33 -5.88
N LYS A 256 28.35 17.50 -5.00
CA LYS A 256 28.66 16.51 -3.96
C LYS A 256 27.53 16.50 -2.92
N LEU A 257 27.23 15.33 -2.34
CA LEU A 257 26.22 15.19 -1.28
C LEU A 257 26.49 16.12 -0.07
N SER A 258 27.76 16.38 0.25
CA SER A 258 28.14 17.30 1.32
C SER A 258 27.74 18.76 1.07
N ALA A 259 27.45 19.13 -0.18
CA ALA A 259 27.01 20.47 -0.57
C ALA A 259 25.46 20.58 -0.63
N ALA A 260 24.72 19.51 -0.35
CA ALA A 260 23.26 19.52 -0.35
C ALA A 260 22.71 20.48 0.72
N LYS A 261 21.76 21.34 0.29
CA LYS A 261 21.18 22.40 1.13
C LYS A 261 19.97 21.88 1.91
N GLU A 262 19.96 22.01 3.24
CA GLU A 262 18.82 21.66 4.08
C GLU A 262 17.60 22.53 3.73
N ILE A 263 16.46 21.87 3.47
CA ILE A 263 15.17 22.48 3.18
C ILE A 263 14.22 22.30 4.35
N PHE A 264 14.31 21.13 5.02
CA PHE A 264 13.42 20.82 6.14
C PHE A 264 14.10 19.87 7.14
N ARG A 265 13.70 20.03 8.39
CA ARG A 265 14.10 19.15 9.48
C ARG A 265 12.88 18.85 10.36
N GLY A 266 12.55 17.57 10.52
CA GLY A 266 11.60 17.06 11.49
C GLY A 266 12.20 16.89 12.89
N LYS A 267 11.70 15.92 13.64
CA LYS A 267 12.11 15.62 15.02
C LYS A 267 12.55 14.15 15.15
N PRO A 268 13.44 13.83 16.08
CA PRO A 268 13.85 12.43 16.32
C PRO A 268 12.71 11.49 16.71
N GLY A 269 11.64 12.01 17.30
CA GLY A 269 10.45 11.23 17.68
C GLY A 269 9.42 11.04 16.55
N ASP A 270 9.63 11.63 15.37
CA ASP A 270 8.77 11.39 14.21
C ASP A 270 8.93 9.96 13.71
N THR A 271 7.96 9.45 12.96
CA THR A 271 8.10 8.17 12.27
C THR A 271 9.06 8.32 11.09
N GLN A 272 8.82 9.31 10.22
CA GLN A 272 9.60 9.56 9.00
C GLN A 272 9.32 10.97 8.46
N VAL A 273 10.24 11.49 7.64
CA VAL A 273 10.01 12.66 6.79
C VAL A 273 10.37 12.31 5.36
N SER A 274 9.44 12.52 4.42
CA SER A 274 9.63 12.20 2.99
C SER A 274 9.29 13.38 2.10
N PRO A 275 10.09 13.67 1.06
CA PRO A 275 9.71 14.56 -0.02
C PRO A 275 8.72 13.87 -0.96
N VAL A 276 7.77 14.63 -1.52
CA VAL A 276 6.81 14.18 -2.54
C VAL A 276 6.74 15.24 -3.63
N ALA A 277 6.83 14.83 -4.88
CA ALA A 277 6.63 15.70 -6.04
C ALA A 277 5.50 15.13 -6.88
N ILE A 278 4.53 15.99 -7.23
CA ILE A 278 3.40 15.63 -8.09
C ILE A 278 3.29 16.62 -9.22
N GLN A 279 2.89 16.14 -10.38
CA GLN A 279 2.69 16.97 -11.57
C GLN A 279 1.57 16.36 -12.42
N ASP A 280 0.64 17.20 -12.89
CA ASP A 280 -0.42 16.79 -13.81
C ASP A 280 0.01 16.91 -15.29
N ALA A 281 -0.89 16.51 -16.19
CA ALA A 281 -0.68 16.57 -17.63
C ALA A 281 -0.47 17.98 -18.17
N ASP A 282 -1.10 18.97 -17.53
CA ASP A 282 -1.04 20.38 -17.94
C ASP A 282 0.24 21.08 -17.45
N GLY A 283 1.07 20.37 -16.71
CA GLY A 283 2.34 20.87 -16.18
C GLY A 283 2.23 21.62 -14.85
N HIS A 284 1.03 21.64 -14.21
CA HIS A 284 0.93 22.12 -12.84
C HIS A 284 1.73 21.19 -11.95
N LYS A 285 2.57 21.78 -11.09
CA LYS A 285 3.51 21.02 -10.26
C LYS A 285 3.47 21.51 -8.82
N ALA A 286 3.55 20.58 -7.90
CA ALA A 286 3.74 20.84 -6.48
C ALA A 286 4.77 19.89 -5.88
N VAL A 287 5.56 20.44 -4.95
CA VAL A 287 6.54 19.67 -4.18
C VAL A 287 6.19 19.83 -2.71
N PHE A 288 6.04 18.71 -2.04
CA PHE A 288 5.68 18.67 -0.63
C PHE A 288 6.75 17.97 0.19
N ILE A 289 6.73 18.25 1.48
CA ILE A 289 7.39 17.45 2.50
C ILE A 289 6.29 16.92 3.41
N GLN A 290 6.21 15.62 3.54
CA GLN A 290 5.34 14.92 4.47
C GLN A 290 6.14 14.52 5.70
N ARG A 291 5.72 15.04 6.86
CA ARG A 291 6.28 14.71 8.16
C ARG A 291 5.30 13.79 8.89
N ALA A 292 5.55 12.50 8.89
CA ALA A 292 4.79 11.53 9.65
C ALA A 292 5.15 11.67 11.14
N VAL A 293 4.30 12.37 11.91
CA VAL A 293 4.49 12.60 13.34
C VAL A 293 4.10 11.38 14.17
N SER A 294 3.23 10.52 13.62
CA SER A 294 2.89 9.20 14.14
C SER A 294 2.57 8.28 12.95
N PHE A 295 2.14 7.03 13.23
CA PHE A 295 1.77 6.08 12.17
C PHE A 295 0.58 6.58 11.32
N PHE A 296 -0.38 7.29 11.94
CA PHE A 296 -1.60 7.76 11.29
C PHE A 296 -1.67 9.28 11.08
N GLU A 297 -0.66 10.04 11.50
CA GLU A 297 -0.72 11.50 11.51
C GLU A 297 0.45 12.10 10.74
N THR A 298 0.14 12.99 9.79
CA THR A 298 1.12 13.62 8.90
C THR A 298 0.90 15.12 8.84
N GLU A 299 1.94 15.89 9.06
CA GLU A 299 1.98 17.30 8.70
C GLU A 299 2.52 17.44 7.27
N THR A 300 1.81 18.20 6.44
CA THR A 300 2.20 18.45 5.05
C THR A 300 2.71 19.86 4.88
N TYR A 301 3.86 20.01 4.24
CA TYR A 301 4.51 21.29 3.96
C TYR A 301 4.69 21.47 2.45
N LEU A 302 4.25 22.60 1.89
CA LEU A 302 4.54 22.98 0.52
C LEU A 302 5.96 23.55 0.42
N VAL A 303 6.76 23.09 -0.52
CA VAL A 303 8.08 23.66 -0.81
C VAL A 303 7.94 24.80 -1.80
N LYS A 304 8.16 26.02 -1.35
CA LYS A 304 8.06 27.24 -2.17
C LYS A 304 9.34 28.07 -2.01
N ALA A 305 9.98 28.42 -3.13
CA ALA A 305 11.24 29.19 -3.15
C ALA A 305 12.32 28.61 -2.20
N GLY A 306 12.45 27.29 -2.13
CA GLY A 306 13.42 26.61 -1.29
C GLY A 306 13.14 26.66 0.22
N LYS A 307 11.89 26.92 0.61
CA LYS A 307 11.40 26.90 2.00
C LYS A 307 10.17 26.00 2.10
N ALA A 308 10.07 25.25 3.19
CA ALA A 308 8.89 24.45 3.51
C ALA A 308 7.90 25.31 4.30
N VAL A 309 6.66 25.45 3.78
CA VAL A 309 5.57 26.20 4.40
C VAL A 309 4.46 25.21 4.75
N LYS A 310 4.05 25.14 6.02
CA LYS A 310 3.02 24.22 6.48
C LYS A 310 1.68 24.54 5.83
N LEU A 311 0.99 23.51 5.35
CA LEU A 311 -0.41 23.60 4.92
C LEU A 311 -1.32 23.44 6.16
N ASP A 312 -2.42 24.20 6.20
CA ASP A 312 -3.46 24.05 7.24
C ASP A 312 -4.39 22.86 6.93
N LEU A 313 -3.79 21.68 6.76
CA LEU A 313 -4.49 20.41 6.61
C LEU A 313 -4.65 19.72 7.97
N PRO A 314 -5.72 18.94 8.18
CA PRO A 314 -5.83 18.06 9.34
C PRO A 314 -4.66 17.06 9.40
N LEU A 315 -4.32 16.59 10.59
CA LEU A 315 -3.19 15.64 10.76
C LEU A 315 -3.44 14.30 10.05
N LYS A 316 -4.69 13.86 9.96
CA LYS A 316 -5.08 12.65 9.22
C LYS A 316 -5.61 12.99 7.84
N ALA A 317 -4.86 13.81 7.11
CA ALA A 317 -5.12 14.15 5.72
C ALA A 317 -3.91 13.78 4.86
N GLN A 318 -4.18 13.20 3.69
CA GLN A 318 -3.16 12.73 2.77
C GLN A 318 -3.32 13.42 1.41
N VAL A 319 -2.27 14.10 0.95
CA VAL A 319 -2.19 14.55 -0.43
C VAL A 319 -2.05 13.31 -1.31
N SER A 320 -3.01 13.11 -2.22
CA SER A 320 -3.14 11.90 -3.02
C SER A 320 -2.67 12.09 -4.46
N ASP A 321 -3.14 13.13 -5.16
CA ASP A 321 -2.84 13.33 -6.57
C ASP A 321 -3.08 14.78 -7.02
N LEU A 322 -2.86 15.06 -8.32
CA LEU A 322 -3.07 16.36 -8.96
C LEU A 322 -3.64 16.15 -10.37
N VAL A 323 -4.74 16.80 -10.68
CA VAL A 323 -5.35 16.77 -12.01
C VAL A 323 -5.98 18.14 -12.36
N ALA A 324 -5.73 18.63 -13.55
CA ALA A 324 -6.25 19.92 -14.05
C ALA A 324 -6.05 21.05 -13.02
N GLY A 325 -4.87 21.15 -12.40
CA GLY A 325 -4.54 22.15 -11.38
C GLY A 325 -5.23 21.98 -10.03
N ARG A 326 -5.92 20.86 -9.79
CA ARG A 326 -6.61 20.54 -8.54
C ARG A 326 -5.86 19.50 -7.74
N LEU A 327 -5.37 19.90 -6.57
CA LEU A 327 -4.73 19.04 -5.59
C LEU A 327 -5.78 18.17 -4.89
N LEU A 328 -5.63 16.87 -4.92
CA LEU A 328 -6.52 15.89 -4.28
C LEU A 328 -6.02 15.56 -2.88
N VAL A 329 -6.92 15.57 -1.90
CA VAL A 329 -6.62 15.27 -0.49
C VAL A 329 -7.66 14.30 0.05
N LYS A 330 -7.20 13.14 0.53
CA LYS A 330 -8.02 12.19 1.28
C LYS A 330 -8.06 12.61 2.74
N LEU A 331 -9.24 12.53 3.36
CA LEU A 331 -9.47 12.88 4.76
C LEU A 331 -9.69 11.60 5.58
N ASP A 332 -8.82 11.31 6.53
CA ASP A 332 -9.00 10.22 7.49
C ASP A 332 -9.50 10.75 8.86
N GLN A 333 -10.00 11.98 8.90
CA GLN A 333 -10.74 12.62 10.00
C GLN A 333 -11.65 13.72 9.46
N ASP A 334 -12.64 14.14 10.24
CA ASP A 334 -13.46 15.30 9.91
C ASP A 334 -12.61 16.57 9.82
N TRP A 335 -12.92 17.42 8.86
CA TRP A 335 -12.26 18.70 8.65
C TRP A 335 -13.27 19.85 8.55
N THR A 336 -13.13 20.85 9.41
CA THR A 336 -13.93 22.07 9.36
C THR A 336 -13.04 23.25 8.98
N THR A 337 -13.32 23.90 7.86
CA THR A 337 -12.60 25.08 7.38
C THR A 337 -13.56 25.99 6.58
N GLY A 338 -13.33 27.32 6.62
CA GLY A 338 -14.17 28.27 5.90
C GLY A 338 -15.68 28.20 6.24
N GLY A 339 -16.02 27.76 7.46
CA GLY A 339 -17.43 27.57 7.89
C GLY A 339 -18.14 26.35 7.29
N LYS A 340 -17.40 25.45 6.62
CA LYS A 340 -17.92 24.19 6.04
C LYS A 340 -17.27 23.00 6.73
N SER A 341 -17.99 21.89 6.83
CA SER A 341 -17.49 20.62 7.36
C SER A 341 -17.39 19.57 6.25
N PHE A 342 -16.30 18.82 6.27
CA PHE A 342 -15.97 17.75 5.33
C PHE A 342 -15.79 16.47 6.15
N PRO A 343 -16.54 15.40 5.84
CA PRO A 343 -16.52 14.21 6.68
C PRO A 343 -15.25 13.38 6.49
N GLN A 344 -14.90 12.62 7.52
CA GLN A 344 -13.91 11.54 7.44
C GLN A 344 -14.24 10.59 6.27
N GLY A 345 -13.22 10.12 5.56
CA GLY A 345 -13.33 9.26 4.39
C GLY A 345 -13.60 10.03 3.08
N ALA A 346 -13.83 11.34 3.13
CA ALA A 346 -14.01 12.14 1.92
C ALA A 346 -12.71 12.34 1.15
N LEU A 347 -12.83 12.42 -0.17
CA LEU A 347 -11.84 12.99 -1.07
C LEU A 347 -12.24 14.42 -1.38
N VAL A 348 -11.35 15.35 -1.14
CA VAL A 348 -11.57 16.77 -1.46
C VAL A 348 -10.52 17.25 -2.46
N SER A 349 -10.86 18.29 -3.22
CA SER A 349 -9.95 18.99 -4.12
C SER A 349 -9.70 20.42 -3.65
N LEU A 350 -8.49 20.89 -3.89
CA LEU A 350 -8.01 22.25 -3.61
C LEU A 350 -7.42 22.83 -4.89
N GLU A 351 -7.77 24.06 -5.26
CA GLU A 351 -7.10 24.77 -6.35
C GLU A 351 -5.63 24.99 -6.01
N LEU A 352 -4.70 24.38 -6.75
CA LEU A 352 -3.26 24.44 -6.46
C LEU A 352 -2.72 25.87 -6.45
N ALA A 353 -3.25 26.74 -7.31
CA ALA A 353 -2.87 28.15 -7.34
C ALA A 353 -3.23 28.86 -6.02
N ALA A 354 -4.44 28.60 -5.47
CA ALA A 354 -4.88 29.13 -4.19
C ALA A 354 -4.05 28.57 -3.02
N VAL A 355 -3.80 27.26 -2.99
CA VAL A 355 -2.91 26.61 -1.99
C VAL A 355 -1.53 27.23 -2.01
N THR A 356 -1.01 27.51 -3.21
CA THR A 356 0.32 28.12 -3.35
C THR A 356 0.34 29.59 -2.92
N ALA A 357 -0.76 30.32 -3.14
CA ALA A 357 -0.88 31.73 -2.73
C ALA A 357 -1.02 31.86 -1.21
N ASP A 358 -1.91 31.06 -0.61
CA ASP A 358 -2.22 31.10 0.83
C ASP A 358 -2.35 29.67 1.42
N PRO A 359 -1.24 29.08 1.86
CA PRO A 359 -1.26 27.73 2.44
C PRO A 359 -1.98 27.63 3.80
N ALA A 360 -2.26 28.76 4.46
CA ALA A 360 -2.90 28.83 5.76
C ALA A 360 -4.44 28.88 5.68
N HIS A 361 -5.01 29.25 4.53
CA HIS A 361 -6.46 29.36 4.36
C HIS A 361 -6.92 28.53 3.16
N LEU A 362 -7.17 27.25 3.41
CA LEU A 362 -7.53 26.28 2.39
C LEU A 362 -9.05 26.24 2.18
N ALA A 363 -9.48 26.20 0.92
CA ALA A 363 -10.89 26.17 0.52
C ALA A 363 -11.22 24.88 -0.26
N PRO A 364 -11.47 23.75 0.43
CA PRO A 364 -11.73 22.48 -0.23
C PRO A 364 -13.11 22.40 -0.86
N THR A 365 -13.21 21.56 -1.90
CA THR A 365 -14.45 21.15 -2.55
C THR A 365 -14.53 19.63 -2.51
N ILE A 366 -15.72 19.07 -2.22
CA ILE A 366 -15.91 17.61 -2.20
C ILE A 366 -15.83 17.07 -3.63
N VAL A 367 -15.01 16.03 -3.79
CA VAL A 367 -14.95 15.17 -4.98
C VAL A 367 -15.80 13.92 -4.72
N TYR A 368 -15.52 13.21 -3.62
CA TYR A 368 -16.23 12.04 -3.18
C TYR A 368 -16.50 12.14 -1.68
N ALA A 369 -17.71 11.75 -1.26
CA ALA A 369 -18.03 11.58 0.15
C ALA A 369 -18.63 10.20 0.36
N PRO A 370 -18.09 9.39 1.31
CA PRO A 370 -18.57 8.05 1.54
C PRO A 370 -19.97 8.04 2.14
N GLY A 371 -20.81 7.12 1.68
CA GLY A 371 -22.04 6.76 2.38
C GLY A 371 -21.77 5.99 3.68
N PRO A 372 -22.82 5.64 4.45
CA PRO A 372 -22.67 5.00 5.77
C PRO A 372 -21.88 3.68 5.77
N ARG A 373 -21.79 3.00 4.62
CA ARG A 373 -21.10 1.71 4.45
C ARG A 373 -20.12 1.74 3.28
N ALA A 374 -19.66 2.92 2.95
CA ALA A 374 -18.72 3.12 1.88
C ALA A 374 -17.39 3.66 2.42
N SER A 375 -16.31 3.30 1.76
CA SER A 375 -14.97 3.82 2.03
C SER A 375 -14.25 4.11 0.73
N LEU A 376 -13.52 5.21 0.69
CA LEU A 376 -12.56 5.50 -0.35
C LEU A 376 -11.40 4.50 -0.25
N ASP A 377 -10.96 3.98 -1.38
CA ASP A 377 -9.81 3.09 -1.47
C ASP A 377 -8.62 3.80 -2.13
N GLU A 378 -8.58 3.83 -3.47
CA GLU A 378 -7.49 4.42 -4.24
C GLU A 378 -7.97 5.54 -5.15
N VAL A 379 -7.04 6.41 -5.53
CA VAL A 379 -7.26 7.46 -6.53
C VAL A 379 -6.07 7.53 -7.48
N ALA A 380 -6.33 7.78 -8.76
CA ALA A 380 -5.29 8.07 -9.75
C ALA A 380 -5.82 9.01 -10.83
N SER A 381 -5.01 9.98 -11.22
CA SER A 381 -5.33 10.88 -12.32
C SER A 381 -4.92 10.30 -13.67
N THR A 382 -5.81 10.47 -14.66
CA THR A 382 -5.47 10.41 -16.08
C THR A 382 -5.17 11.83 -16.57
N LYS A 383 -5.10 12.04 -17.87
CA LYS A 383 -4.81 13.35 -18.44
C LYS A 383 -5.78 14.45 -17.93
N SER A 384 -7.08 14.18 -17.91
CA SER A 384 -8.09 15.16 -17.55
C SER A 384 -9.16 14.65 -16.58
N HIS A 385 -9.09 13.39 -16.15
CA HIS A 385 -10.05 12.78 -15.26
C HIS A 385 -9.37 12.20 -14.03
N LEU A 386 -10.19 11.89 -13.04
CA LEU A 386 -9.77 11.17 -11.84
C LEU A 386 -10.50 9.84 -11.77
N ILE A 387 -9.77 8.74 -11.60
CA ILE A 387 -10.33 7.44 -11.28
C ILE A 387 -10.29 7.27 -9.77
N VAL A 388 -11.41 6.84 -9.22
CA VAL A 388 -11.57 6.58 -7.79
C VAL A 388 -12.09 5.17 -7.63
N THR A 389 -11.39 4.34 -6.85
CA THR A 389 -11.94 3.09 -6.35
C THR A 389 -12.47 3.28 -4.93
N SER A 390 -13.50 2.53 -4.61
CA SER A 390 -14.14 2.56 -3.30
C SER A 390 -14.73 1.20 -2.97
N TYR A 391 -15.00 0.96 -1.70
CA TYR A 391 -15.82 -0.17 -1.27
C TYR A 391 -17.18 0.32 -0.83
N GLU A 392 -18.22 -0.37 -1.26
CA GLU A 392 -19.59 -0.20 -0.81
C GLU A 392 -20.05 -1.53 -0.17
N ASN A 393 -20.20 -1.55 1.13
CA ASN A 393 -20.45 -2.77 1.89
C ASN A 393 -19.41 -3.89 1.56
N VAL A 394 -18.12 -3.53 1.55
CA VAL A 394 -16.96 -4.39 1.24
C VAL A 394 -16.91 -4.91 -0.21
N ARG A 395 -17.74 -4.39 -1.11
CA ARG A 395 -17.71 -4.69 -2.55
C ARG A 395 -17.03 -3.57 -3.30
N GLY A 396 -16.07 -3.90 -4.12
CA GLY A 396 -15.31 -2.93 -4.92
C GLY A 396 -16.19 -2.18 -5.92
N ARG A 397 -15.95 -0.88 -6.06
CA ARG A 397 -16.54 0.01 -7.04
C ARG A 397 -15.45 0.86 -7.67
N ALA A 398 -15.66 1.27 -8.90
CA ALA A 398 -14.80 2.27 -9.54
C ALA A 398 -15.67 3.32 -10.24
N SER A 399 -15.24 4.56 -10.15
CA SER A 399 -15.90 5.70 -10.79
C SER A 399 -14.87 6.62 -11.42
N VAL A 400 -15.27 7.30 -12.48
CA VAL A 400 -14.53 8.40 -13.11
C VAL A 400 -15.14 9.71 -12.65
N TYR A 401 -14.30 10.62 -12.16
CA TYR A 401 -14.67 11.96 -11.80
C TYR A 401 -14.08 12.97 -12.78
N THR A 402 -14.93 13.83 -13.33
CA THR A 402 -14.53 14.87 -14.27
C THR A 402 -14.63 16.24 -13.59
N PRO A 403 -13.54 17.02 -13.54
CA PRO A 403 -13.59 18.36 -12.96
C PRO A 403 -14.37 19.32 -13.86
N ALA A 404 -15.22 20.17 -13.28
CA ALA A 404 -15.98 21.19 -13.96
C ALA A 404 -15.47 22.60 -13.64
N ALA A 405 -15.77 23.58 -14.50
CA ALA A 405 -15.27 24.95 -14.38
C ALA A 405 -15.70 25.69 -13.10
N ASN A 406 -16.79 25.28 -12.47
CA ASN A 406 -17.31 25.83 -11.21
C ASN A 406 -16.74 25.16 -9.97
N ASN A 407 -15.61 24.46 -10.08
CA ASN A 407 -14.97 23.66 -9.04
C ASN A 407 -15.81 22.47 -8.54
N SER A 408 -16.90 22.10 -9.22
CA SER A 408 -17.62 20.87 -8.95
C SER A 408 -16.99 19.69 -9.71
N TRP A 409 -17.47 18.48 -9.39
CA TRP A 409 -17.08 17.25 -10.04
C TRP A 409 -18.32 16.48 -10.49
N THR A 410 -18.22 15.84 -11.64
CA THR A 410 -19.27 14.93 -12.14
C THR A 410 -18.77 13.51 -12.06
N GLU A 411 -19.59 12.61 -11.52
CA GLU A 411 -19.28 11.19 -11.38
C GLU A 411 -19.88 10.39 -12.54
N ARG A 412 -19.12 9.41 -13.03
CA ARG A 412 -19.57 8.32 -13.90
C ARG A 412 -19.10 7.01 -13.30
N LYS A 413 -20.02 6.14 -12.91
CA LYS A 413 -19.69 4.79 -12.45
C LYS A 413 -19.20 3.93 -13.61
N LEU A 414 -18.20 3.08 -13.35
CA LEU A 414 -17.72 2.07 -14.28
C LEU A 414 -18.49 0.77 -14.05
N ASP A 415 -18.87 0.10 -15.14
CA ASP A 415 -19.59 -1.17 -15.08
C ASP A 415 -18.59 -2.35 -14.90
N LEU A 416 -18.39 -2.75 -13.67
CA LEU A 416 -17.46 -3.81 -13.25
C LEU A 416 -18.19 -4.88 -12.44
N PRO A 417 -17.67 -6.12 -12.39
CA PRO A 417 -18.32 -7.24 -11.70
C PRO A 417 -18.58 -6.96 -10.23
N ASP A 418 -19.78 -7.34 -9.75
CA ASP A 418 -20.12 -7.29 -8.32
C ASP A 418 -19.38 -8.38 -7.53
N ASN A 419 -19.37 -8.30 -6.19
CA ASN A 419 -18.64 -9.20 -5.29
C ASN A 419 -17.15 -9.34 -5.64
N SER A 420 -16.55 -8.24 -6.11
CA SER A 420 -15.15 -8.17 -6.49
C SER A 420 -14.42 -7.09 -5.71
N SER A 421 -13.11 -7.23 -5.59
CA SER A 421 -12.20 -6.13 -5.28
C SER A 421 -11.72 -5.51 -6.60
N ILE A 422 -11.65 -4.19 -6.62
CA ILE A 422 -11.23 -3.40 -7.78
C ILE A 422 -10.12 -2.47 -7.30
N GLY A 423 -8.93 -2.59 -7.87
CA GLY A 423 -7.79 -1.72 -7.58
C GLY A 423 -7.31 -0.99 -8.83
N ILE A 424 -6.62 0.12 -8.65
CA ILE A 424 -5.97 0.85 -9.73
C ILE A 424 -4.56 0.29 -9.90
N VAL A 425 -4.28 -0.35 -11.04
CA VAL A 425 -2.93 -0.84 -11.34
C VAL A 425 -2.04 0.31 -11.78
N ASP A 426 -2.51 1.13 -12.70
CA ASP A 426 -1.84 2.35 -13.15
C ASP A 426 -2.78 3.21 -14.02
N ALA A 427 -2.52 4.53 -14.10
CA ALA A 427 -3.28 5.47 -14.91
C ALA A 427 -2.36 6.33 -15.77
N GLN A 428 -2.76 6.57 -17.03
CA GLN A 428 -1.95 7.28 -18.01
C GLN A 428 -2.11 8.79 -17.89
N ILE A 429 -1.11 9.50 -17.42
CA ILE A 429 -1.16 10.97 -17.29
C ILE A 429 -1.15 11.71 -18.63
N HIS A 430 -0.74 11.07 -19.73
CA HIS A 430 -0.71 11.67 -21.07
C HIS A 430 -1.91 11.28 -21.93
N GLY A 431 -2.78 10.41 -21.41
CA GLY A 431 -3.99 9.89 -22.05
C GLY A 431 -5.10 9.65 -21.04
N GLU A 432 -6.18 9.02 -21.48
CA GLU A 432 -7.34 8.74 -20.60
C GLU A 432 -7.46 7.27 -20.22
N ASP A 433 -6.44 6.46 -20.53
CA ASP A 433 -6.43 5.04 -20.22
C ASP A 433 -5.97 4.76 -18.79
N ALA A 434 -6.58 3.78 -18.15
CA ALA A 434 -6.13 3.25 -16.87
C ALA A 434 -6.27 1.72 -16.82
N PHE A 435 -5.31 1.05 -16.22
CA PHE A 435 -5.40 -0.36 -15.90
C PHE A 435 -6.03 -0.55 -14.53
N LEU A 436 -7.11 -1.33 -14.47
CA LEU A 436 -7.75 -1.73 -13.23
C LEU A 436 -7.58 -3.24 -13.02
N SER A 437 -7.29 -3.65 -11.81
CA SER A 437 -7.34 -5.05 -11.39
C SER A 437 -8.74 -5.38 -10.90
N VAL A 438 -9.24 -6.56 -11.28
CA VAL A 438 -10.52 -7.09 -10.82
C VAL A 438 -10.28 -8.51 -10.32
N THR A 439 -10.73 -8.81 -9.10
CA THR A 439 -10.61 -10.15 -8.52
C THR A 439 -11.82 -10.45 -7.65
N GLY A 440 -12.29 -11.70 -7.67
CA GLY A 440 -13.40 -12.16 -6.83
C GLY A 440 -13.09 -13.53 -6.24
N PHE A 441 -13.94 -14.03 -5.33
CA PHE A 441 -13.68 -15.33 -4.68
C PHE A 441 -13.64 -16.51 -5.65
N LEU A 442 -14.53 -16.50 -6.65
CA LEU A 442 -14.70 -17.57 -7.66
C LEU A 442 -14.17 -17.19 -9.04
N THR A 443 -13.77 -15.93 -9.22
CA THR A 443 -13.28 -15.40 -10.49
C THR A 443 -11.80 -15.04 -10.35
N PRO A 444 -10.92 -15.66 -11.17
CA PRO A 444 -9.49 -15.35 -11.14
C PRO A 444 -9.19 -13.87 -11.37
N SER A 445 -8.06 -13.41 -10.82
CA SER A 445 -7.61 -12.04 -11.01
C SER A 445 -7.41 -11.71 -12.48
N SER A 446 -7.86 -10.54 -12.87
CA SER A 446 -7.77 -10.01 -14.22
C SER A 446 -7.34 -8.55 -14.22
N VAL A 447 -6.88 -8.07 -15.36
CA VAL A 447 -6.60 -6.65 -15.62
C VAL A 447 -7.48 -6.22 -16.78
N VAL A 448 -8.20 -5.14 -16.57
CA VAL A 448 -8.99 -4.46 -17.60
C VAL A 448 -8.39 -3.10 -17.91
N LEU A 449 -8.57 -2.64 -19.14
CA LEU A 449 -8.25 -1.26 -19.55
C LEU A 449 -9.55 -0.46 -19.54
N ALA A 450 -9.59 0.60 -18.76
CA ALA A 450 -10.68 1.55 -18.68
C ALA A 450 -10.27 2.86 -19.39
N ASP A 451 -11.15 3.38 -20.21
CA ASP A 451 -11.02 4.72 -20.81
C ASP A 451 -11.83 5.71 -19.96
N ALA A 452 -11.15 6.59 -19.25
CA ALA A 452 -11.78 7.58 -18.37
C ALA A 452 -12.62 8.61 -19.12
N GLY A 453 -12.31 8.92 -20.39
CA GLY A 453 -13.08 9.84 -21.21
C GLY A 453 -14.45 9.29 -21.60
N THR A 454 -14.51 8.02 -22.01
CA THR A 454 -15.74 7.38 -22.51
C THR A 454 -16.45 6.52 -21.45
N GLY A 455 -15.72 6.00 -20.46
CA GLY A 455 -16.17 4.98 -19.51
C GLY A 455 -16.13 3.55 -20.08
N GLY A 456 -15.53 3.36 -21.25
CA GLY A 456 -15.36 2.06 -21.88
C GLY A 456 -14.41 1.17 -21.10
N ILE A 457 -14.72 -0.14 -21.02
CA ILE A 457 -13.88 -1.13 -20.34
C ILE A 457 -13.61 -2.30 -21.28
N VAL A 458 -12.34 -2.67 -21.38
CA VAL A 458 -11.90 -3.78 -22.24
C VAL A 458 -11.04 -4.75 -21.42
N PRO A 459 -11.37 -6.05 -21.36
CA PRO A 459 -10.50 -7.06 -20.77
C PRO A 459 -9.14 -7.12 -21.48
N VAL A 460 -8.04 -7.21 -20.71
CA VAL A 460 -6.67 -7.22 -21.25
C VAL A 460 -5.94 -8.50 -20.89
N LYS A 461 -5.94 -8.87 -19.61
CA LYS A 461 -5.29 -10.06 -19.09
C LYS A 461 -6.18 -10.73 -18.05
N ALA A 462 -6.11 -12.05 -17.97
CA ALA A 462 -6.74 -12.82 -16.91
C ALA A 462 -5.86 -14.02 -16.55
N LEU A 463 -5.85 -14.38 -15.28
CA LEU A 463 -5.29 -15.66 -14.85
C LEU A 463 -6.26 -16.79 -15.20
N PRO A 464 -5.77 -17.98 -15.51
CA PRO A 464 -6.63 -19.16 -15.67
C PRO A 464 -7.23 -19.56 -14.31
N ALA A 465 -8.41 -20.16 -14.36
CA ALA A 465 -9.01 -20.78 -13.20
C ALA A 465 -8.14 -21.96 -12.70
N LYS A 466 -7.90 -22.01 -11.39
CA LYS A 466 -7.12 -23.08 -10.75
C LYS A 466 -7.97 -24.14 -10.09
N PHE A 467 -9.28 -23.91 -10.00
CA PHE A 467 -10.26 -24.85 -9.46
C PHE A 467 -11.60 -24.68 -10.18
N ASP A 468 -12.45 -25.70 -10.08
CA ASP A 468 -13.81 -25.67 -10.63
C ASP A 468 -14.77 -25.00 -9.63
N ALA A 469 -15.10 -23.74 -9.89
CA ALA A 469 -16.01 -22.94 -9.11
C ALA A 469 -17.48 -23.05 -9.58
N SER A 470 -17.80 -23.90 -10.55
CA SER A 470 -19.11 -23.94 -11.22
C SER A 470 -20.27 -24.33 -10.28
N LYS A 471 -19.95 -24.96 -9.16
CA LYS A 471 -20.93 -25.42 -8.14
C LYS A 471 -20.99 -24.51 -6.93
N ASP A 472 -20.12 -23.50 -6.83
CA ASP A 472 -20.02 -22.66 -5.66
C ASP A 472 -20.77 -21.34 -5.85
N VAL A 473 -21.26 -20.78 -4.76
CA VAL A 473 -21.91 -19.49 -4.68
C VAL A 473 -21.25 -18.61 -3.64
N VAL A 474 -21.36 -17.29 -3.81
CA VAL A 474 -20.90 -16.29 -2.87
C VAL A 474 -22.11 -15.56 -2.32
N GLU A 475 -22.31 -15.63 -1.02
CA GLU A 475 -23.33 -14.88 -0.31
C GLU A 475 -22.69 -13.85 0.61
N GLN A 476 -23.35 -12.71 0.79
CA GLN A 476 -22.94 -11.70 1.76
C GLN A 476 -24.00 -11.54 2.82
N HIS A 477 -23.58 -11.59 4.08
CA HIS A 477 -24.43 -11.47 5.26
C HIS A 477 -23.87 -10.43 6.23
N GLU A 478 -24.63 -10.18 7.32
CA GLU A 478 -24.22 -9.29 8.40
C GLU A 478 -24.35 -9.97 9.76
N ALA A 479 -23.33 -9.91 10.58
CA ALA A 479 -23.37 -10.20 11.99
C ALA A 479 -23.54 -8.90 12.79
N THR A 480 -24.11 -8.99 13.98
CA THR A 480 -24.23 -7.83 14.88
C THR A 480 -23.29 -8.03 16.07
N SER A 481 -22.32 -7.14 16.19
CA SER A 481 -21.39 -7.08 17.33
C SER A 481 -22.11 -6.68 18.63
N LYS A 482 -21.47 -6.89 19.79
CA LYS A 482 -22.03 -6.56 21.11
C LYS A 482 -22.42 -5.08 21.27
N ASP A 483 -21.70 -4.20 20.58
CA ASP A 483 -21.96 -2.75 20.55
C ASP A 483 -23.01 -2.32 19.52
N GLY A 484 -23.62 -3.29 18.79
CA GLY A 484 -24.62 -3.04 17.75
C GLY A 484 -24.04 -2.81 16.35
N THR A 485 -22.73 -2.77 16.20
CA THR A 485 -22.06 -2.60 14.89
C THR A 485 -22.39 -3.77 13.96
N LYS A 486 -22.75 -3.45 12.71
CA LYS A 486 -23.03 -4.44 11.67
C LYS A 486 -21.74 -4.80 10.96
N ILE A 487 -21.34 -6.07 11.08
CA ILE A 487 -20.12 -6.62 10.50
C ILE A 487 -20.49 -7.39 9.23
N PRO A 488 -20.15 -6.93 8.03
CA PRO A 488 -20.37 -7.69 6.81
C PRO A 488 -19.41 -8.86 6.74
N TYR A 489 -19.90 -10.00 6.25
CA TYR A 489 -19.07 -11.17 5.95
C TYR A 489 -19.57 -11.89 4.72
N PHE A 490 -18.64 -12.53 4.02
CA PHE A 490 -18.93 -13.37 2.86
C PHE A 490 -18.91 -14.84 3.26
N VAL A 491 -19.78 -15.62 2.65
CA VAL A 491 -19.81 -17.08 2.74
C VAL A 491 -19.69 -17.66 1.35
N ILE A 492 -18.68 -18.47 1.13
CA ILE A 492 -18.42 -19.15 -0.13
C ILE A 492 -18.65 -20.64 0.13
N HIS A 493 -19.58 -21.25 -0.60
CA HIS A 493 -20.01 -22.61 -0.35
C HIS A 493 -20.66 -23.25 -1.60
N PRO A 494 -20.80 -24.61 -1.66
CA PRO A 494 -21.53 -25.29 -2.71
C PRO A 494 -23.01 -24.85 -2.75
N ALA A 495 -23.53 -24.60 -3.96
CA ALA A 495 -24.94 -24.24 -4.15
C ALA A 495 -25.86 -25.33 -3.63
N GLY A 496 -26.93 -24.93 -2.90
CA GLY A 496 -27.91 -25.86 -2.33
C GLY A 496 -27.44 -26.63 -1.10
N MET A 497 -26.30 -26.29 -0.53
CA MET A 497 -25.80 -26.88 0.73
C MET A 497 -26.74 -26.52 1.90
N ALA A 498 -27.04 -27.48 2.75
CA ALA A 498 -27.81 -27.24 3.98
C ALA A 498 -26.92 -26.50 5.01
N LEU A 499 -27.39 -25.35 5.50
CA LEU A 499 -26.70 -24.57 6.54
C LEU A 499 -27.15 -25.05 7.94
N ASP A 500 -26.83 -26.30 8.28
CA ASP A 500 -27.26 -27.00 9.50
C ASP A 500 -26.17 -27.11 10.58
N GLY A 501 -25.02 -26.48 10.35
CA GLY A 501 -23.89 -26.50 11.28
C GLY A 501 -22.99 -27.73 11.16
N THR A 502 -23.22 -28.63 10.20
CA THR A 502 -22.39 -29.84 10.01
C THR A 502 -21.28 -29.66 8.99
N ASN A 503 -21.27 -28.56 8.24
CA ASN A 503 -20.34 -28.31 7.16
C ASN A 503 -18.97 -27.87 7.67
N PRO A 504 -17.87 -28.50 7.23
CA PRO A 504 -16.52 -28.05 7.55
C PRO A 504 -16.32 -26.60 7.07
N THR A 505 -15.95 -25.72 7.98
CA THR A 505 -15.88 -24.27 7.68
C THR A 505 -14.54 -23.69 8.12
N VAL A 506 -13.89 -22.95 7.23
CA VAL A 506 -12.77 -22.06 7.55
C VAL A 506 -13.32 -20.63 7.67
N LEU A 507 -13.22 -20.04 8.85
CA LEU A 507 -13.51 -18.63 9.09
C LEU A 507 -12.20 -17.86 9.17
N TYR A 508 -12.06 -16.84 8.33
CA TYR A 508 -10.94 -15.91 8.35
C TYR A 508 -11.41 -14.50 8.66
N ALA A 509 -10.69 -13.82 9.50
CA ALA A 509 -10.85 -12.40 9.82
C ALA A 509 -9.49 -11.81 10.18
N TYR A 510 -9.32 -10.53 9.93
CA TYR A 510 -8.19 -9.74 10.42
C TYR A 510 -8.72 -8.70 11.40
N GLY A 511 -8.13 -7.72 11.78
CA GLY A 511 -8.65 -6.67 12.68
C GLY A 511 -7.56 -5.67 13.04
N GLY A 512 -6.37 -5.85 12.45
CA GLY A 512 -5.24 -4.97 12.66
C GLY A 512 -5.25 -3.79 11.68
N PHE A 513 -4.73 -2.65 12.12
CA PHE A 513 -4.38 -1.49 11.29
C PHE A 513 -5.51 -0.93 10.41
N GLN A 514 -6.77 -1.16 10.77
CA GLN A 514 -7.96 -0.74 9.99
C GLN A 514 -8.00 -1.33 8.57
N VAL A 515 -7.39 -2.50 8.37
CA VAL A 515 -7.42 -3.21 7.08
C VAL A 515 -8.79 -3.87 6.91
N SER A 516 -9.46 -3.59 5.80
CA SER A 516 -10.69 -4.27 5.40
C SER A 516 -10.38 -5.57 4.68
N GLU A 517 -11.08 -6.65 5.06
CA GLU A 517 -11.05 -7.91 4.35
C GLU A 517 -11.99 -7.86 3.16
N THR A 518 -11.45 -7.89 1.95
CA THR A 518 -12.17 -7.71 0.69
C THR A 518 -12.13 -8.97 -0.17
N PRO A 519 -13.00 -9.13 -1.17
CA PRO A 519 -12.99 -10.30 -2.05
C PRO A 519 -11.63 -10.53 -2.70
N PHE A 520 -11.18 -11.79 -2.73
CA PHE A 520 -9.93 -12.20 -3.37
C PHE A 520 -10.01 -13.61 -3.94
N TYR A 521 -9.26 -13.89 -5.01
CA TYR A 521 -9.13 -15.22 -5.56
C TYR A 521 -7.97 -15.95 -4.90
N SER A 522 -8.26 -17.08 -4.27
CA SER A 522 -7.24 -17.98 -3.74
C SER A 522 -7.32 -19.34 -4.40
N ALA A 523 -6.34 -19.67 -5.23
CA ALA A 523 -6.21 -20.97 -5.84
C ALA A 523 -6.13 -22.10 -4.80
N ASN A 524 -5.41 -21.86 -3.69
CA ASN A 524 -5.25 -22.84 -2.61
C ASN A 524 -6.58 -23.09 -1.88
N ILE A 525 -7.30 -22.04 -1.47
CA ILE A 525 -8.62 -22.19 -0.83
C ILE A 525 -9.58 -22.89 -1.81
N GLY A 526 -9.62 -22.49 -3.07
CA GLY A 526 -10.46 -23.10 -4.08
C GLY A 526 -10.16 -24.58 -4.28
N LYS A 527 -8.90 -24.89 -4.64
CA LYS A 527 -8.48 -26.25 -4.99
C LYS A 527 -8.46 -27.22 -3.82
N LEU A 528 -7.95 -26.75 -2.66
CA LEU A 528 -7.72 -27.64 -1.53
C LEU A 528 -8.90 -27.69 -0.56
N TRP A 529 -9.86 -26.75 -0.65
CA TRP A 529 -10.96 -26.65 0.30
C TRP A 529 -12.34 -26.62 -0.37
N LEU A 530 -12.63 -25.64 -1.23
CA LEU A 530 -13.96 -25.48 -1.86
C LEU A 530 -14.31 -26.66 -2.78
N GLU A 531 -13.40 -27.12 -3.66
CA GLU A 531 -13.62 -28.30 -4.50
C GLU A 531 -13.95 -29.59 -3.72
N ARG A 532 -13.66 -29.60 -2.42
CA ARG A 532 -13.96 -30.73 -1.51
C ARG A 532 -15.24 -30.53 -0.71
N GLY A 533 -16.02 -29.50 -1.06
CA GLY A 533 -17.27 -29.18 -0.38
C GLY A 533 -17.11 -28.43 0.95
N GLY A 534 -15.92 -27.89 1.21
CA GLY A 534 -15.68 -27.02 2.37
C GLY A 534 -16.31 -25.65 2.19
N VAL A 535 -16.60 -24.97 3.30
CA VAL A 535 -17.11 -23.60 3.35
C VAL A 535 -15.99 -22.64 3.73
N PHE A 536 -15.90 -21.51 3.03
CA PHE A 536 -14.98 -20.44 3.40
C PHE A 536 -15.78 -19.19 3.80
N VAL A 537 -15.46 -18.63 4.96
CA VAL A 537 -16.09 -17.41 5.47
C VAL A 537 -15.04 -16.34 5.65
N LEU A 538 -15.27 -15.17 5.04
CA LEU A 538 -14.42 -13.99 5.20
C LEU A 538 -15.20 -12.91 5.93
N ALA A 539 -14.78 -12.54 7.14
CA ALA A 539 -15.39 -11.49 7.95
C ALA A 539 -14.52 -10.21 7.94
N ASN A 540 -15.19 -9.05 7.79
CA ASN A 540 -14.51 -7.75 7.78
C ASN A 540 -14.31 -7.20 9.21
#